data_a64fa1e09a4d0a286f50037bf23fef24
#
_entry.id   a64fa1e09a4d0a286f50037bf23fef24
#
_cell.length_a   1.000
_cell.length_b   1.000
_cell.length_c   1.000
_cell.angle_alpha   90.00
_cell.angle_beta   90.00
_cell.angle_gamma   90.00
#
_symmetry.space_group_name_H-M   'P 1'
#
loop_
_entity.id
_entity.type
_entity.pdbx_description
1 polymer ?
#
loop_
_entity_poly.entity_id
_entity_poly.type
_entity_poly.pdbx_seq_one_letter_code
_entity_poly.pdbx_strand_id
1 'polypeptide(L)'
;MPTPRMFLAAFLFSAVLLLADANAQTYSLLHAFSGLADGGGPEGQLIEDASGNLFGTTNWGGDGHCRNPGCGVVFGLDPSGVLTVLHTFTGKDGANPLGNMAYDGSDALYGTTADGGALMDCVNITKPVGCGVIFKLNKVTGQFTVLYRFAGGADGAGPNGLIRDAEGNLYGATGGGGMAGCGNSGTCGTILKLDTTGKHTVLYAFTGATDGGFPIAVVVDKAGNLYGTTNVGGDLNCNPNSGYGAGCGTVFELTAAGDFKVLHAFAGGKDGEELASYATLLLDPAGNLYGTTPYGGVQDCSGVPGCGLIFKINSAGKGTVLYSFSNGNLAYGENPYYGLTNDRAGNLYSTTTYGGNPFACYPGGCGTVDRLDRNGISTVVYTFENQADGKYPTFLTSDSAGNLYGATVGGGGYDASGTIFKIAP
;
A
#
# COMPACT_ATOMS: atom_id res chain seq x y z
N MET A 1 -32.78 -4.90 -82.92
CA MET A 1 -32.38 -5.64 -81.68
C MET A 1 -31.36 -4.77 -80.93
N PRO A 2 -31.69 -4.18 -79.81
CA PRO A 2 -30.73 -3.36 -79.05
C PRO A 2 -30.00 -4.21 -78.03
N THR A 3 -28.69 -4.06 -77.91
CA THR A 3 -27.76 -4.66 -77.00
C THR A 3 -27.89 -4.04 -75.58
N PRO A 4 -27.86 -4.84 -74.50
CA PRO A 4 -27.91 -4.29 -73.14
C PRO A 4 -26.55 -3.75 -72.75
N ARG A 5 -26.53 -2.50 -72.23
CA ARG A 5 -25.41 -1.89 -71.51
C ARG A 5 -25.35 -2.40 -70.11
N MET A 6 -24.27 -3.09 -69.78
CA MET A 6 -23.92 -3.49 -68.38
C MET A 6 -23.39 -2.28 -67.65
N PHE A 7 -24.09 -1.83 -66.57
CA PHE A 7 -23.56 -0.86 -65.60
C PHE A 7 -22.75 -1.61 -64.54
N LEU A 8 -21.45 -1.34 -64.54
CA LEU A 8 -20.54 -1.82 -63.49
C LEU A 8 -20.59 -0.82 -62.33
N ALA A 9 -21.24 -1.18 -61.25
CA ALA A 9 -21.23 -0.40 -60.00
C ALA A 9 -19.95 -0.73 -59.23
N ALA A 10 -19.01 0.21 -59.16
CA ALA A 10 -17.82 0.11 -58.34
C ALA A 10 -18.20 0.46 -56.87
N PHE A 11 -18.23 -0.54 -56.02
CA PHE A 11 -18.29 -0.34 -54.57
C PHE A 11 -16.89 0.04 -54.06
N LEU A 12 -16.70 1.32 -53.71
CA LEU A 12 -15.56 1.80 -52.93
C LEU A 12 -15.77 1.39 -51.47
N PHE A 13 -15.08 0.34 -51.02
CA PHE A 13 -14.93 0.02 -49.64
C PHE A 13 -13.90 0.99 -49.04
N SER A 14 -14.37 2.04 -48.35
CA SER A 14 -13.53 2.84 -47.47
C SER A 14 -13.16 1.99 -46.26
N ALA A 15 -11.97 1.41 -46.25
CA ALA A 15 -11.38 0.84 -45.07
C ALA A 15 -11.04 2.00 -44.11
N VAL A 16 -11.87 2.22 -43.10
CA VAL A 16 -11.50 3.03 -41.94
C VAL A 16 -10.47 2.21 -41.18
N LEU A 17 -9.16 2.53 -41.36
CA LEU A 17 -8.14 2.09 -40.45
C LEU A 17 -8.42 2.80 -39.10
N LEU A 18 -9.04 2.10 -38.17
CA LEU A 18 -8.93 2.40 -36.77
C LEU A 18 -7.47 2.12 -36.38
N LEU A 19 -6.66 3.18 -36.39
CA LEU A 19 -5.40 3.17 -35.66
C LEU A 19 -5.79 3.03 -34.17
N ALA A 20 -5.88 1.81 -33.68
CA ALA A 20 -5.78 1.56 -32.26
C ALA A 20 -4.36 2.00 -31.92
N ASP A 21 -4.22 3.11 -31.17
CA ASP A 21 -3.01 3.42 -30.43
C ASP A 21 -2.82 2.29 -29.40
N ALA A 22 -2.23 1.21 -29.82
CA ALA A 22 -1.68 0.20 -28.95
C ALA A 22 -0.39 0.80 -28.37
N ASN A 23 -0.52 1.68 -27.36
CA ASN A 23 0.53 1.90 -26.39
C ASN A 23 0.66 0.58 -25.61
N ALA A 24 1.46 -0.32 -26.17
CA ALA A 24 1.83 -1.55 -25.47
C ALA A 24 2.69 -1.13 -24.30
N GLN A 25 2.09 -1.15 -23.11
CA GLN A 25 2.80 -0.87 -21.87
C GLN A 25 3.99 -1.83 -21.74
N THR A 26 5.17 -1.28 -21.47
CA THR A 26 6.40 -2.07 -21.41
C THR A 26 6.76 -2.34 -19.95
N TYR A 27 6.70 -3.61 -19.57
CA TYR A 27 7.24 -4.08 -18.29
C TYR A 27 8.77 -4.17 -18.34
N SER A 28 9.43 -3.78 -17.26
CA SER A 28 10.85 -3.93 -17.05
C SER A 28 11.12 -4.37 -15.63
N LEU A 29 11.82 -5.49 -15.46
CA LEU A 29 12.39 -5.89 -14.18
C LEU A 29 13.60 -4.99 -13.89
N LEU A 30 13.57 -4.29 -12.75
CA LEU A 30 14.68 -3.43 -12.32
C LEU A 30 15.63 -4.15 -11.37
N HIS A 31 15.09 -4.96 -10.44
CA HIS A 31 15.85 -5.74 -9.49
C HIS A 31 15.07 -6.97 -9.01
N ALA A 32 15.78 -8.08 -8.72
CA ALA A 32 15.22 -9.25 -8.05
C ALA A 32 16.01 -9.50 -6.75
N PHE A 33 15.31 -9.46 -5.61
CA PHE A 33 15.94 -9.65 -4.30
C PHE A 33 16.31 -11.10 -4.05
N SER A 34 17.48 -11.30 -3.47
CA SER A 34 17.96 -12.64 -3.10
C SER A 34 17.42 -13.14 -1.75
N GLY A 35 16.83 -12.27 -0.93
CA GLY A 35 16.45 -12.59 0.45
C GLY A 35 17.64 -12.65 1.42
N LEU A 36 18.83 -12.33 0.94
CA LEU A 36 20.08 -12.33 1.72
C LEU A 36 20.50 -10.90 2.08
N ALA A 37 21.73 -10.51 1.74
CA ALA A 37 22.28 -9.21 2.10
C ALA A 37 21.53 -8.01 1.49
N ASP A 38 20.92 -8.18 0.33
CA ASP A 38 20.10 -7.15 -0.36
C ASP A 38 18.67 -7.04 0.17
N GLY A 39 18.25 -7.96 1.05
CA GLY A 39 16.91 -7.97 1.63
C GLY A 39 15.93 -8.86 0.88
N GLY A 40 14.67 -8.89 1.36
CA GLY A 40 13.57 -9.64 0.76
C GLY A 40 12.21 -9.14 1.25
N GLY A 41 11.15 -9.35 0.45
CA GLY A 41 9.81 -8.87 0.71
C GLY A 41 9.72 -7.35 0.80
N PRO A 42 9.93 -6.63 -0.31
CA PRO A 42 9.68 -5.19 -0.34
C PRO A 42 8.17 -4.94 -0.27
N GLU A 43 7.70 -4.32 0.82
CA GLU A 43 6.26 -4.11 1.09
C GLU A 43 5.88 -2.64 1.15
N GLY A 44 6.82 -1.71 1.36
CA GLY A 44 6.55 -0.27 1.39
C GLY A 44 6.48 0.36 0.00
N GLN A 45 5.78 1.50 -0.11
CA GLN A 45 5.76 2.30 -1.32
C GLN A 45 7.16 2.84 -1.64
N LEU A 46 7.56 2.77 -2.90
CA LEU A 46 8.82 3.33 -3.36
C LEU A 46 8.76 4.86 -3.39
N ILE A 47 9.84 5.50 -2.98
CA ILE A 47 10.08 6.93 -3.12
C ILE A 47 10.98 7.15 -4.32
N GLU A 48 10.59 8.03 -5.24
CA GLU A 48 11.44 8.49 -6.33
C GLU A 48 12.02 9.88 -6.00
N ASP A 49 13.32 10.06 -6.19
CA ASP A 49 13.93 11.40 -6.09
C ASP A 49 14.01 12.09 -7.46
N ALA A 50 14.42 13.36 -7.46
CA ALA A 50 14.51 14.17 -8.67
C ALA A 50 15.52 13.64 -9.72
N SER A 51 16.39 12.72 -9.33
CA SER A 51 17.36 12.06 -10.21
C SER A 51 16.86 10.72 -10.76
N GLY A 52 15.64 10.31 -10.37
CA GLY A 52 15.03 9.02 -10.74
C GLY A 52 15.55 7.84 -9.93
N ASN A 53 16.25 8.08 -8.81
CA ASN A 53 16.58 7.00 -7.89
C ASN A 53 15.35 6.59 -7.10
N LEU A 54 15.17 5.28 -6.90
CA LEU A 54 14.09 4.71 -6.12
C LEU A 54 14.64 4.27 -4.75
N PHE A 55 13.89 4.57 -3.69
CA PHE A 55 14.21 4.16 -2.33
C PHE A 55 13.08 3.35 -1.74
N GLY A 56 13.43 2.31 -0.99
CA GLY A 56 12.46 1.42 -0.36
C GLY A 56 13.04 0.69 0.84
N THR A 57 12.21 -0.15 1.44
CA THR A 57 12.58 -1.06 2.53
C THR A 57 12.22 -2.49 2.17
N THR A 58 12.92 -3.45 2.76
CA THR A 58 12.57 -4.86 2.71
C THR A 58 12.24 -5.35 4.11
N ASN A 59 11.20 -6.18 4.23
CA ASN A 59 10.71 -6.65 5.52
C ASN A 59 11.68 -7.61 6.21
N TRP A 60 12.45 -8.38 5.46
CA TRP A 60 13.44 -9.34 5.96
C TRP A 60 14.75 -9.28 5.15
N GLY A 61 15.68 -10.17 5.46
CA GLY A 61 17.02 -10.20 4.86
C GLY A 61 17.98 -9.27 5.56
N GLY A 62 19.09 -8.94 4.94
CA GLY A 62 20.21 -8.22 5.52
C GLY A 62 21.28 -9.17 6.06
N ASP A 63 21.94 -8.82 7.17
CA ASP A 63 23.12 -9.52 7.69
C ASP A 63 22.83 -10.68 8.66
N GLY A 64 21.56 -11.04 8.86
CA GLY A 64 21.16 -12.18 9.68
C GLY A 64 21.25 -11.98 11.20
N HIS A 65 21.46 -10.75 11.71
CA HIS A 65 21.48 -10.47 13.15
C HIS A 65 20.13 -10.71 13.85
N CYS A 66 19.02 -10.64 13.11
CA CYS A 66 17.72 -11.12 13.59
C CYS A 66 17.57 -12.62 13.31
N ARG A 67 16.62 -13.25 14.00
CA ARG A 67 16.24 -14.63 13.67
C ARG A 67 15.92 -14.73 12.18
N ASN A 68 16.40 -15.81 11.54
CA ASN A 68 16.15 -16.10 10.13
C ASN A 68 14.69 -15.72 9.75
N PRO A 69 14.46 -14.85 8.72
CA PRO A 69 15.40 -14.53 7.63
C PRO A 69 16.11 -13.15 7.71
N GLY A 70 16.25 -12.52 8.86
CA GLY A 70 16.89 -11.20 9.02
C GLY A 70 15.95 -10.10 9.47
N CYS A 71 16.48 -8.87 9.63
CA CYS A 71 15.75 -7.72 10.16
C CYS A 71 15.25 -6.74 9.09
N GLY A 72 15.60 -6.97 7.83
CA GLY A 72 15.32 -6.06 6.73
C GLY A 72 16.39 -5.01 6.48
N VAL A 73 16.25 -4.30 5.38
CA VAL A 73 17.17 -3.25 4.94
C VAL A 73 16.43 -2.00 4.45
N VAL A 74 17.14 -0.87 4.39
CA VAL A 74 16.78 0.27 3.55
C VAL A 74 17.69 0.23 2.33
N PHE A 75 17.13 0.35 1.14
CA PHE A 75 17.87 0.32 -0.11
C PHE A 75 17.64 1.55 -0.98
N GLY A 76 18.58 1.83 -1.87
CA GLY A 76 18.44 2.71 -3.00
C GLY A 76 18.69 1.95 -4.30
N LEU A 77 17.95 2.25 -5.34
CA LEU A 77 18.09 1.69 -6.68
C LEU A 77 18.26 2.83 -7.66
N ASP A 78 19.37 2.89 -8.35
CA ASP A 78 19.61 3.93 -9.34
C ASP A 78 18.89 3.67 -10.68
N PRO A 79 18.78 4.66 -11.58
CA PRO A 79 18.11 4.47 -12.88
C PRO A 79 18.77 3.44 -13.80
N SER A 80 20.02 3.04 -13.52
CA SER A 80 20.71 1.96 -14.25
C SER A 80 20.39 0.57 -13.72
N GLY A 81 19.64 0.45 -12.62
CA GLY A 81 19.26 -0.80 -11.97
C GLY A 81 20.27 -1.31 -10.95
N VAL A 82 21.24 -0.47 -10.52
CA VAL A 82 22.19 -0.84 -9.46
C VAL A 82 21.58 -0.59 -8.10
N LEU A 83 21.37 -1.67 -7.33
CA LEU A 83 20.89 -1.59 -5.95
C LEU A 83 22.04 -1.37 -4.98
N THR A 84 21.84 -0.44 -4.04
CA THR A 84 22.74 -0.15 -2.91
C THR A 84 21.97 -0.33 -1.61
N VAL A 85 22.47 -1.15 -0.69
CA VAL A 85 21.95 -1.23 0.68
C VAL A 85 22.48 -0.02 1.45
N LEU A 86 21.55 0.84 1.88
CA LEU A 86 21.87 2.08 2.60
C LEU A 86 21.94 1.85 4.11
N HIS A 87 21.16 0.90 4.63
CA HIS A 87 21.16 0.49 6.04
C HIS A 87 20.66 -0.95 6.18
N THR A 88 21.30 -1.71 7.08
CA THR A 88 20.88 -3.05 7.48
C THR A 88 20.45 -3.02 8.94
N PHE A 89 19.21 -3.38 9.23
CA PHE A 89 18.70 -3.40 10.59
C PHE A 89 19.29 -4.58 11.38
N THR A 90 19.52 -4.34 12.69
CA THR A 90 20.17 -5.30 13.60
C THR A 90 19.26 -5.77 14.74
N GLY A 91 18.01 -5.34 14.75
CA GLY A 91 17.06 -5.56 15.84
C GLY A 91 17.20 -4.54 16.97
N LYS A 92 18.41 -4.04 17.31
CA LYS A 92 18.61 -2.98 18.31
C LYS A 92 18.19 -1.61 17.81
N ASP A 93 18.33 -1.36 16.57
CA ASP A 93 17.98 -0.11 15.85
C ASP A 93 16.69 -0.21 15.05
N GLY A 94 16.00 -1.33 15.16
CA GLY A 94 14.75 -1.68 14.51
C GLY A 94 14.80 -3.03 13.82
N ALA A 95 13.63 -3.56 13.46
CA ALA A 95 13.45 -4.78 12.67
C ALA A 95 12.11 -4.75 11.93
N ASN A 96 12.04 -5.44 10.82
CA ASN A 96 10.84 -5.52 9.98
C ASN A 96 10.30 -4.12 9.62
N PRO A 97 11.04 -3.33 8.82
CA PRO A 97 10.53 -2.07 8.34
C PRO A 97 9.31 -2.31 7.45
N LEU A 98 8.19 -1.73 7.82
CA LEU A 98 6.89 -1.82 7.17
C LEU A 98 6.36 -0.42 6.84
N GLY A 99 5.45 -0.37 5.87
CA GLY A 99 4.77 0.85 5.49
C GLY A 99 5.63 1.85 4.73
N ASN A 100 5.04 2.99 4.46
CA ASN A 100 5.65 3.98 3.60
C ASN A 100 6.67 4.83 4.36
N MET A 101 7.78 5.14 3.70
CA MET A 101 8.73 6.13 4.18
C MET A 101 8.26 7.55 3.77
N ALA A 102 8.62 8.55 4.57
CA ALA A 102 8.52 9.96 4.21
C ALA A 102 9.87 10.47 3.71
N TYR A 103 9.83 11.46 2.80
CA TYR A 103 11.01 12.07 2.18
C TYR A 103 10.96 13.58 2.36
N ASP A 104 12.09 14.21 2.68
CA ASP A 104 12.13 15.68 2.86
C ASP A 104 12.33 16.47 1.57
N GLY A 105 12.44 15.79 0.43
CA GLY A 105 12.68 16.40 -0.87
C GLY A 105 14.16 16.68 -1.15
N SER A 106 15.07 16.37 -0.23
CA SER A 106 16.52 16.56 -0.39
C SER A 106 17.30 15.25 -0.11
N ASP A 107 17.75 15.03 1.11
CA ASP A 107 18.64 13.92 1.45
C ASP A 107 18.09 12.98 2.53
N ALA A 108 17.04 13.34 3.26
CA ALA A 108 16.57 12.55 4.38
C ALA A 108 15.34 11.73 4.08
N LEU A 109 15.45 10.44 4.30
CA LEU A 109 14.38 9.46 4.36
C LEU A 109 14.01 9.22 5.83
N TYR A 110 12.71 9.13 6.11
CA TYR A 110 12.17 8.81 7.42
C TYR A 110 11.28 7.58 7.31
N GLY A 111 11.45 6.62 8.19
CA GLY A 111 10.66 5.40 8.17
C GLY A 111 10.42 4.84 9.55
N THR A 112 9.70 3.73 9.58
CA THR A 112 9.37 2.97 10.78
C THR A 112 9.83 1.53 10.66
N THR A 113 10.02 0.89 11.80
CA THR A 113 10.10 -0.57 11.89
C THR A 113 9.01 -1.06 12.82
N ALA A 114 8.34 -2.15 12.45
CA ALA A 114 7.27 -2.70 13.28
C ALA A 114 7.79 -3.29 14.59
N ASP A 115 9.01 -3.80 14.55
CA ASP A 115 9.65 -4.52 15.66
C ASP A 115 11.03 -3.91 15.99
N GLY A 116 11.65 -4.42 17.05
CA GLY A 116 12.99 -3.99 17.45
C GLY A 116 13.00 -2.67 18.24
N GLY A 117 14.18 -2.08 18.40
CA GLY A 117 14.39 -0.84 19.15
C GLY A 117 14.81 -1.07 20.60
N ALA A 118 13.92 -1.41 21.53
CA ALA A 118 14.22 -1.75 22.89
C ALA A 118 13.69 -3.16 23.19
N LEU A 119 14.57 -4.09 23.44
CA LEU A 119 14.28 -5.54 23.49
C LEU A 119 13.39 -5.99 24.66
N MET A 120 13.01 -5.12 25.59
CA MET A 120 12.38 -5.51 26.86
C MET A 120 11.01 -4.89 27.13
N ASP A 121 10.53 -3.94 26.30
CA ASP A 121 9.41 -3.09 26.67
C ASP A 121 8.06 -3.50 26.06
N CYS A 122 8.02 -4.38 25.05
CA CYS A 122 6.77 -4.92 24.49
C CYS A 122 6.39 -6.26 25.12
N VAL A 123 5.66 -6.21 26.20
CA VAL A 123 5.39 -7.32 27.14
C VAL A 123 4.35 -8.33 26.67
N ASN A 124 3.77 -8.23 25.47
CA ASN A 124 2.70 -9.15 25.04
C ASN A 124 2.91 -9.82 23.68
N ILE A 125 4.14 -9.87 23.20
CA ILE A 125 4.44 -10.56 21.94
C ILE A 125 5.21 -11.83 22.29
N THR A 126 4.75 -12.95 21.80
CA THR A 126 5.38 -14.29 21.95
C THR A 126 6.82 -14.35 21.42
N LYS A 127 7.39 -13.22 20.99
CA LYS A 127 8.76 -13.01 20.55
C LYS A 127 9.30 -11.71 21.19
N PRO A 128 10.47 -11.71 21.80
CA PRO A 128 11.09 -10.50 22.36
C PRO A 128 11.71 -9.67 21.24
N VAL A 129 10.91 -8.88 20.53
CA VAL A 129 11.36 -8.14 19.33
C VAL A 129 11.33 -6.63 19.53
N GLY A 130 10.78 -6.09 20.62
CA GLY A 130 10.60 -4.64 20.83
C GLY A 130 9.37 -4.09 20.08
N CYS A 131 9.08 -2.81 20.32
CA CYS A 131 7.85 -2.15 19.89
C CYS A 131 7.99 -1.34 18.62
N GLY A 132 9.15 -1.40 17.99
CA GLY A 132 9.47 -0.63 16.78
C GLY A 132 10.10 0.73 17.05
N VAL A 133 10.55 1.36 15.98
CA VAL A 133 11.21 2.67 16.01
C VAL A 133 10.72 3.59 14.90
N ILE A 134 10.97 4.89 15.08
CA ILE A 134 11.01 5.88 13.97
C ILE A 134 12.49 6.18 13.72
N PHE A 135 12.92 6.13 12.46
CA PHE A 135 14.30 6.41 12.06
C PHE A 135 14.38 7.52 11.02
N LYS A 136 15.59 8.09 10.92
CA LYS A 136 16.04 8.98 9.84
C LYS A 136 17.27 8.39 9.20
N LEU A 137 17.34 8.40 7.88
CA LEU A 137 18.49 7.99 7.08
C LEU A 137 18.84 9.08 6.08
N ASN A 138 20.09 9.54 6.07
CA ASN A 138 20.59 10.37 4.99
C ASN A 138 20.98 9.46 3.82
N LYS A 139 20.29 9.58 2.68
CA LYS A 139 20.48 8.71 1.50
C LYS A 139 21.83 8.89 0.79
N VAL A 140 22.52 10.01 1.03
CA VAL A 140 23.81 10.32 0.39
C VAL A 140 24.99 9.85 1.26
N THR A 141 24.93 10.12 2.57
CA THR A 141 26.03 9.80 3.50
C THR A 141 25.88 8.43 4.18
N GLY A 142 24.67 7.81 4.10
CA GLY A 142 24.34 6.60 4.83
C GLY A 142 24.19 6.80 6.34
N GLN A 143 24.20 8.06 6.84
CA GLN A 143 24.04 8.32 8.26
C GLN A 143 22.63 7.94 8.73
N PHE A 144 22.56 6.94 9.61
CA PHE A 144 21.34 6.43 10.22
C PHE A 144 21.19 6.95 11.64
N THR A 145 19.95 7.29 12.05
CA THR A 145 19.63 7.79 13.39
C THR A 145 18.26 7.28 13.80
N VAL A 146 18.15 6.66 14.97
CA VAL A 146 16.86 6.37 15.59
C VAL A 146 16.35 7.65 16.25
N LEU A 147 15.21 8.15 15.78
CA LEU A 147 14.57 9.36 16.29
C LEU A 147 13.68 9.06 17.50
N TYR A 148 13.00 7.92 17.50
CA TYR A 148 12.10 7.52 18.56
C TYR A 148 12.06 5.99 18.70
N ARG A 149 11.93 5.50 19.94
CA ARG A 149 11.72 4.09 20.29
C ARG A 149 10.40 3.95 21.02
N PHE A 150 9.53 3.12 20.50
CA PHE A 150 8.23 2.87 21.14
C PHE A 150 8.39 1.99 22.37
N ALA A 151 7.67 2.37 23.44
CA ALA A 151 7.66 1.63 24.72
C ALA A 151 6.45 0.70 24.85
N GLY A 152 5.54 0.68 23.90
CA GLY A 152 4.30 -0.07 24.01
C GLY A 152 3.28 0.59 24.96
N GLY A 153 2.21 -0.13 25.32
CA GLY A 153 1.16 0.43 26.16
C GLY A 153 0.55 1.70 25.56
N ALA A 154 0.38 2.75 26.35
CA ALA A 154 -0.22 4.01 25.88
C ALA A 154 0.59 4.74 24.80
N ASP A 155 1.89 4.41 24.66
CA ASP A 155 2.81 5.01 23.71
C ASP A 155 2.62 4.53 22.28
N GLY A 156 2.00 3.37 22.08
CA GLY A 156 1.88 2.69 20.81
C GLY A 156 2.92 1.61 20.59
N ALA A 157 2.67 0.72 19.65
CA ALA A 157 3.55 -0.39 19.24
C ALA A 157 3.31 -0.79 17.78
N GLY A 158 4.35 -1.25 17.10
CA GLY A 158 4.24 -1.64 15.71
C GLY A 158 3.82 -0.47 14.79
N PRO A 159 4.63 0.59 14.69
CA PRO A 159 4.32 1.70 13.79
C PRO A 159 4.36 1.25 12.33
N ASN A 160 3.43 1.78 11.53
CA ASN A 160 3.25 1.40 10.14
C ASN A 160 3.28 2.63 9.22
N GLY A 161 4.48 2.96 8.74
CA GLY A 161 4.71 4.06 7.81
C GLY A 161 4.61 5.46 8.42
N LEU A 162 5.11 6.42 7.66
CA LEU A 162 5.14 7.84 8.02
C LEU A 162 4.76 8.72 6.85
N ILE A 163 4.12 9.84 7.16
CA ILE A 163 4.00 11.00 6.30
C ILE A 163 4.65 12.20 6.96
N ARG A 164 5.01 13.20 6.17
CA ARG A 164 5.66 14.44 6.63
C ARG A 164 4.87 15.65 6.16
N ASP A 165 4.60 16.60 7.08
CA ASP A 165 4.02 17.89 6.72
C ASP A 165 5.06 18.88 6.19
N ALA A 166 4.60 20.06 5.75
CA ALA A 166 5.46 21.11 5.22
C ALA A 166 6.40 21.72 6.30
N GLU A 167 5.99 21.66 7.56
CA GLU A 167 6.76 22.13 8.72
C GLU A 167 7.83 21.13 9.15
N GLY A 168 7.76 19.89 8.64
CA GLY A 168 8.73 18.84 8.94
C GLY A 168 8.32 17.89 10.06
N ASN A 169 7.11 18.01 10.60
CA ASN A 169 6.60 17.03 11.54
C ASN A 169 6.27 15.72 10.83
N LEU A 170 6.46 14.63 11.53
CA LEU A 170 6.13 13.28 11.07
C LEU A 170 4.84 12.81 11.73
N TYR A 171 3.97 12.18 10.95
CA TYR A 171 2.74 11.56 11.43
C TYR A 171 2.68 10.12 10.97
N GLY A 172 2.09 9.26 11.79
CA GLY A 172 1.94 7.85 11.50
C GLY A 172 0.87 7.20 12.36
N ALA A 173 0.72 5.90 12.16
CA ALA A 173 -0.16 5.06 12.94
C ALA A 173 0.63 3.93 13.60
N THR A 174 0.15 3.41 14.74
CA THR A 174 0.64 2.18 15.34
C THR A 174 -0.45 1.12 15.33
N GLY A 175 -0.14 -0.08 14.92
CA GLY A 175 -1.10 -1.19 14.90
C GLY A 175 -1.45 -1.69 16.30
N GLY A 176 -0.55 -1.49 17.26
CA GLY A 176 -0.73 -1.89 18.66
C GLY A 176 -0.54 -0.74 19.64
N GLY A 177 -0.71 -1.01 20.91
CA GLY A 177 -0.69 0.02 21.97
C GLY A 177 -2.00 0.81 22.02
N GLY A 178 -1.98 1.93 22.74
CA GLY A 178 -3.16 2.72 22.99
C GLY A 178 -4.11 2.08 24.00
N MET A 179 -5.42 2.12 23.74
CA MET A 179 -6.44 1.58 24.64
C MET A 179 -6.63 0.07 24.46
N ALA A 180 -7.03 -0.60 25.53
CA ALA A 180 -7.44 -2.00 25.47
C ALA A 180 -8.85 -2.13 24.88
N GLY A 181 -9.11 -3.21 24.13
CA GLY A 181 -10.45 -3.51 23.62
C GLY A 181 -10.50 -4.22 22.27
N CYS A 182 -9.36 -4.35 21.58
CA CYS A 182 -9.33 -4.99 20.26
C CYS A 182 -8.85 -6.45 20.32
N GLY A 183 -9.80 -7.35 20.18
CA GLY A 183 -9.58 -8.78 19.97
C GLY A 183 -8.47 -9.43 20.80
N ASN A 184 -7.77 -10.37 20.19
CA ASN A 184 -6.70 -11.13 20.84
C ASN A 184 -5.41 -10.33 21.08
N SER A 185 -5.21 -9.21 20.41
CA SER A 185 -4.04 -8.33 20.62
C SER A 185 -4.16 -7.47 21.88
N GLY A 186 -5.37 -7.32 22.42
CA GLY A 186 -5.67 -6.57 23.63
C GLY A 186 -5.61 -5.05 23.50
N THR A 187 -5.05 -4.49 22.41
CA THR A 187 -4.89 -3.03 22.19
C THR A 187 -5.27 -2.64 20.77
N CYS A 188 -5.69 -1.36 20.59
CA CYS A 188 -6.38 -0.91 19.38
C CYS A 188 -5.56 0.03 18.48
N GLY A 189 -4.36 0.39 18.88
CA GLY A 189 -3.48 1.27 18.12
C GLY A 189 -3.70 2.76 18.34
N THR A 190 -2.80 3.58 17.80
CA THR A 190 -2.78 5.03 17.99
C THR A 190 -2.47 5.78 16.69
N ILE A 191 -2.81 7.08 16.65
CA ILE A 191 -2.25 8.06 15.73
C ILE A 191 -1.22 8.89 16.47
N LEU A 192 -0.05 9.06 15.88
CA LEU A 192 1.09 9.73 16.45
C LEU A 192 1.56 10.95 15.65
N LYS A 193 2.23 11.86 16.35
CA LYS A 193 3.06 12.93 15.81
C LYS A 193 4.44 12.87 16.44
N LEU A 194 5.48 12.96 15.63
CA LEU A 194 6.84 13.29 16.06
C LEU A 194 7.21 14.66 15.49
N ASP A 195 7.37 15.67 16.35
CA ASP A 195 7.68 17.00 15.89
C ASP A 195 9.18 17.17 15.56
N THR A 196 9.54 18.30 14.97
CA THR A 196 10.93 18.60 14.56
C THR A 196 11.92 18.70 15.72
N THR A 197 11.44 18.79 16.97
CA THR A 197 12.29 18.76 18.18
C THR A 197 12.53 17.35 18.69
N GLY A 198 11.85 16.34 18.10
CA GLY A 198 11.88 14.94 18.53
C GLY A 198 10.86 14.60 19.61
N LYS A 199 9.91 15.52 19.89
CA LYS A 199 8.84 15.23 20.85
C LYS A 199 7.78 14.35 20.20
N HIS A 200 7.58 13.15 20.78
CA HIS A 200 6.49 12.26 20.45
C HIS A 200 5.19 12.68 21.15
N THR A 201 4.07 12.57 20.46
CA THR A 201 2.73 12.83 21.00
C THR A 201 1.74 11.84 20.40
N VAL A 202 0.99 11.15 21.23
CA VAL A 202 -0.19 10.39 20.81
C VAL A 202 -1.33 11.37 20.59
N LEU A 203 -1.78 11.49 19.34
CA LEU A 203 -2.86 12.41 18.97
C LEU A 203 -4.24 11.78 19.19
N TYR A 204 -4.35 10.46 18.98
CA TYR A 204 -5.57 9.70 19.20
C TYR A 204 -5.25 8.25 19.56
N ALA A 205 -6.02 7.65 20.47
CA ALA A 205 -5.95 6.24 20.84
C ALA A 205 -7.30 5.59 20.57
N PHE A 206 -7.33 4.60 19.68
CA PHE A 206 -8.55 3.90 19.27
C PHE A 206 -9.08 2.99 20.37
N THR A 207 -10.41 2.79 20.38
CA THR A 207 -11.10 1.93 21.37
C THR A 207 -11.48 0.56 20.82
N GLY A 208 -11.42 0.36 19.49
CA GLY A 208 -11.89 -0.85 18.82
C GLY A 208 -13.41 -0.94 18.69
N ALA A 209 -14.13 0.11 19.12
CA ALA A 209 -15.57 0.23 19.01
C ALA A 209 -15.97 0.92 17.69
N THR A 210 -16.93 1.84 17.75
CA THR A 210 -17.43 2.57 16.55
C THR A 210 -16.40 3.54 15.97
N ASP A 211 -15.34 3.87 16.70
CA ASP A 211 -14.23 4.72 16.24
C ASP A 211 -13.20 3.97 15.40
N GLY A 212 -13.19 2.65 15.48
CA GLY A 212 -12.23 1.79 14.76
C GLY A 212 -11.14 1.23 15.65
N GLY A 213 -10.28 0.41 15.05
CA GLY A 213 -9.10 -0.16 15.68
C GLY A 213 -8.10 -0.67 14.64
N PHE A 214 -6.84 -0.80 15.04
CA PHE A 214 -5.71 -1.12 14.15
C PHE A 214 -5.61 -0.14 12.99
N PRO A 215 -5.32 1.15 13.25
CA PRO A 215 -5.13 2.13 12.18
C PRO A 215 -3.95 1.73 11.31
N ILE A 216 -4.09 1.95 10.00
CA ILE A 216 -3.15 1.44 9.00
C ILE A 216 -2.13 2.52 8.63
N ALA A 217 -2.62 3.65 8.13
CA ALA A 217 -1.80 4.77 7.69
C ALA A 217 -2.63 6.05 7.74
N VAL A 218 -1.95 7.19 7.66
CA VAL A 218 -2.60 8.50 7.57
C VAL A 218 -2.08 9.28 6.37
N VAL A 219 -2.92 10.18 5.85
CA VAL A 219 -2.54 11.24 4.91
C VAL A 219 -2.89 12.59 5.56
N VAL A 220 -2.19 13.65 5.17
CA VAL A 220 -2.37 15.00 5.74
C VAL A 220 -2.80 15.97 4.65
N ASP A 221 -3.78 16.82 4.95
CA ASP A 221 -4.17 17.91 4.08
C ASP A 221 -3.36 19.19 4.38
N LYS A 222 -3.57 20.24 3.58
CA LYS A 222 -2.88 21.53 3.74
C LYS A 222 -3.26 22.27 5.02
N ALA A 223 -4.37 21.92 5.66
CA ALA A 223 -4.82 22.51 6.92
C ALA A 223 -4.25 21.76 8.14
N GLY A 224 -3.54 20.64 7.91
CA GLY A 224 -2.98 19.80 8.96
C GLY A 224 -3.98 18.75 9.50
N ASN A 225 -5.13 18.56 8.86
CA ASN A 225 -6.04 17.49 9.21
C ASN A 225 -5.50 16.16 8.71
N LEU A 226 -5.62 15.12 9.53
CA LEU A 226 -5.20 13.77 9.20
C LEU A 226 -6.43 12.94 8.81
N TYR A 227 -6.29 12.17 7.75
CA TYR A 227 -7.28 11.20 7.31
C TYR A 227 -6.63 9.83 7.28
N GLY A 228 -7.35 8.82 7.74
CA GLY A 228 -6.79 7.47 7.77
C GLY A 228 -7.88 6.41 7.77
N THR A 229 -7.42 5.17 7.87
CA THR A 229 -8.25 3.98 7.86
C THR A 229 -7.97 3.12 9.07
N THR A 230 -8.98 2.34 9.50
CA THR A 230 -8.84 1.32 10.54
C THR A 230 -9.28 -0.03 10.00
N ASN A 231 -8.66 -1.10 10.47
CA ASN A 231 -8.92 -2.47 10.01
C ASN A 231 -10.21 -3.06 10.58
N VAL A 232 -10.54 -2.69 11.82
CA VAL A 232 -11.73 -3.18 12.55
C VAL A 232 -12.51 -2.02 13.14
N GLY A 233 -13.64 -2.31 13.79
CA GLY A 233 -14.53 -1.32 14.39
C GLY A 233 -15.50 -0.72 13.36
N GLY A 234 -16.14 0.38 13.69
CA GLY A 234 -17.18 1.00 12.87
C GLY A 234 -18.53 0.33 13.05
N ASP A 235 -19.08 -0.33 12.04
CA ASP A 235 -20.28 -1.15 12.18
C ASP A 235 -19.95 -2.50 12.82
N LEU A 236 -20.22 -2.63 14.12
CA LEU A 236 -19.89 -3.83 14.88
C LEU A 236 -20.74 -5.06 14.52
N ASN A 237 -21.79 -4.92 13.69
CA ASN A 237 -22.54 -6.04 13.14
C ASN A 237 -21.85 -6.68 11.94
N CYS A 238 -20.92 -5.95 11.32
CA CYS A 238 -20.06 -6.47 10.30
C CYS A 238 -18.99 -7.34 10.94
N ASN A 239 -18.84 -8.58 10.49
CA ASN A 239 -17.83 -9.53 10.96
C ASN A 239 -17.68 -9.63 12.51
N PRO A 240 -18.79 -9.88 13.26
CA PRO A 240 -18.80 -9.76 14.73
C PRO A 240 -17.91 -10.77 15.47
N ASN A 241 -17.45 -11.82 14.77
CA ASN A 241 -16.65 -12.92 15.33
C ASN A 241 -15.19 -12.93 14.82
N SER A 242 -14.70 -11.83 14.25
CA SER A 242 -13.31 -11.72 13.85
C SER A 242 -12.39 -11.86 15.08
N GLY A 243 -11.34 -12.67 14.96
CA GLY A 243 -10.33 -12.83 16.01
C GLY A 243 -9.54 -11.55 16.31
N TYR A 244 -9.62 -10.56 15.44
CA TYR A 244 -8.97 -9.25 15.60
C TYR A 244 -9.89 -8.17 16.22
N GLY A 245 -11.19 -8.38 16.27
CA GLY A 245 -12.20 -7.44 16.76
C GLY A 245 -13.38 -7.37 15.78
N ALA A 246 -14.55 -6.96 16.29
CA ALA A 246 -15.74 -6.80 15.45
C ALA A 246 -15.64 -5.56 14.57
N GLY A 247 -16.40 -5.54 13.47
CA GLY A 247 -16.47 -4.43 12.54
C GLY A 247 -15.62 -4.65 11.29
N CYS A 248 -15.93 -3.87 10.25
CA CYS A 248 -15.30 -3.95 8.94
C CYS A 248 -14.39 -2.77 8.64
N GLY A 249 -14.07 -1.98 9.67
CA GLY A 249 -13.16 -0.85 9.58
C GLY A 249 -13.84 0.48 9.27
N THR A 250 -13.06 1.54 9.38
CA THR A 250 -13.54 2.92 9.18
C THR A 250 -12.59 3.74 8.31
N VAL A 251 -13.13 4.79 7.69
CA VAL A 251 -12.35 5.96 7.26
C VAL A 251 -12.63 7.09 8.25
N PHE A 252 -11.60 7.73 8.76
CA PHE A 252 -11.71 8.78 9.77
C PHE A 252 -11.00 10.07 9.37
N GLU A 253 -11.39 11.14 10.03
CA GLU A 253 -10.72 12.45 10.07
C GLU A 253 -10.31 12.76 11.51
N LEU A 254 -9.08 13.22 11.69
CA LEU A 254 -8.58 13.82 12.93
C LEU A 254 -8.11 15.23 12.58
N THR A 255 -8.87 16.24 13.01
CA THR A 255 -8.55 17.63 12.68
C THR A 255 -7.25 18.09 13.37
N ALA A 256 -6.62 19.14 12.83
CA ALA A 256 -5.46 19.78 13.47
C ALA A 256 -5.76 20.29 14.89
N ALA A 257 -7.04 20.53 15.22
CA ALA A 257 -7.50 20.90 16.56
C ALA A 257 -7.65 19.72 17.52
N GLY A 258 -7.56 18.48 17.01
CA GLY A 258 -7.72 17.24 17.80
C GLY A 258 -9.13 16.64 17.80
N ASP A 259 -10.08 17.18 17.01
CA ASP A 259 -11.42 16.62 16.91
C ASP A 259 -11.39 15.38 16.01
N PHE A 260 -11.89 14.25 16.51
CA PHE A 260 -11.98 12.98 15.79
C PHE A 260 -13.40 12.76 15.24
N LYS A 261 -13.48 12.28 13.99
CA LYS A 261 -14.72 11.95 13.31
C LYS A 261 -14.57 10.74 12.42
N VAL A 262 -15.49 9.77 12.52
CA VAL A 262 -15.65 8.72 11.52
C VAL A 262 -16.41 9.31 10.32
N LEU A 263 -15.77 9.27 9.14
CA LEU A 263 -16.37 9.72 7.87
C LEU A 263 -17.19 8.61 7.24
N HIS A 264 -16.73 7.37 7.35
CA HIS A 264 -17.42 6.19 6.83
C HIS A 264 -17.08 4.98 7.69
N ALA A 265 -18.10 4.18 8.02
CA ALA A 265 -17.97 2.87 8.67
C ALA A 265 -18.43 1.83 7.66
N PHE A 266 -17.52 0.91 7.28
CA PHE A 266 -17.85 -0.14 6.32
C PHE A 266 -18.81 -1.14 6.92
N ALA A 267 -19.87 -1.48 6.15
CA ALA A 267 -20.92 -2.40 6.56
C ALA A 267 -20.76 -3.82 5.98
N GLY A 268 -19.67 -4.08 5.27
CA GLY A 268 -19.44 -5.34 4.59
C GLY A 268 -20.24 -5.52 3.29
N GLY A 269 -20.12 -6.68 2.67
CA GLY A 269 -20.82 -6.98 1.41
C GLY A 269 -20.51 -5.94 0.33
N LYS A 270 -21.51 -5.33 -0.27
CA LYS A 270 -21.34 -4.37 -1.38
C LYS A 270 -20.61 -3.07 -1.00
N ASP A 271 -20.56 -2.75 0.27
CA ASP A 271 -19.91 -1.53 0.79
C ASP A 271 -18.40 -1.72 1.00
N GLY A 272 -17.91 -2.94 0.94
CA GLY A 272 -16.53 -3.30 1.23
C GLY A 272 -16.37 -3.86 2.63
N GLU A 273 -15.33 -4.64 2.83
CA GLU A 273 -15.08 -5.36 4.07
C GLU A 273 -13.57 -5.44 4.32
N GLU A 274 -13.20 -5.27 5.59
CA GLU A 274 -11.82 -5.31 6.08
C GLU A 274 -10.90 -4.37 5.27
N LEU A 275 -10.52 -3.25 5.82
CA LEU A 275 -9.46 -2.44 5.21
C LEU A 275 -8.15 -3.20 5.41
N ALA A 276 -7.48 -3.55 4.32
CA ALA A 276 -6.24 -4.32 4.37
C ALA A 276 -5.17 -3.62 5.21
N SER A 277 -4.34 -4.39 5.86
CA SER A 277 -3.25 -3.92 6.73
C SER A 277 -2.26 -2.95 6.07
N TYR A 278 -2.39 -2.70 4.77
CA TYR A 278 -1.50 -1.85 3.98
C TYR A 278 -2.24 -0.79 3.15
N ALA A 279 -3.59 -0.71 3.20
CA ALA A 279 -4.37 0.23 2.40
C ALA A 279 -4.16 1.69 2.85
N THR A 280 -3.37 2.44 2.12
CA THR A 280 -3.24 3.89 2.30
C THR A 280 -4.30 4.64 1.49
N LEU A 281 -4.75 5.79 2.01
CA LEU A 281 -5.65 6.66 1.27
C LEU A 281 -4.87 7.53 0.26
N LEU A 282 -5.49 7.81 -0.87
CA LEU A 282 -5.09 8.87 -1.78
C LEU A 282 -5.99 10.07 -1.53
N LEU A 283 -5.41 11.22 -1.21
CA LEU A 283 -6.12 12.49 -1.00
C LEU A 283 -5.95 13.38 -2.23
N ASP A 284 -7.04 13.78 -2.87
CA ASP A 284 -6.98 14.71 -4.00
C ASP A 284 -7.03 16.18 -3.52
N PRO A 285 -6.66 17.16 -4.39
CA PRO A 285 -6.69 18.58 -4.04
C PRO A 285 -8.08 19.14 -3.71
N ALA A 286 -9.17 18.42 -4.04
CA ALA A 286 -10.53 18.78 -3.72
C ALA A 286 -11.00 18.22 -2.36
N GLY A 287 -10.12 17.50 -1.64
CA GLY A 287 -10.42 16.88 -0.35
C GLY A 287 -11.18 15.57 -0.46
N ASN A 288 -11.19 14.92 -1.63
CA ASN A 288 -11.74 13.58 -1.74
C ASN A 288 -10.67 12.55 -1.38
N LEU A 289 -11.11 11.50 -0.68
CA LEU A 289 -10.30 10.36 -0.30
C LEU A 289 -10.65 9.18 -1.21
N TYR A 290 -9.63 8.47 -1.66
CA TYR A 290 -9.79 7.24 -2.44
C TYR A 290 -9.01 6.12 -1.76
N GLY A 291 -9.55 4.92 -1.77
CA GLY A 291 -8.92 3.76 -1.16
C GLY A 291 -9.46 2.45 -1.71
N THR A 292 -8.95 1.36 -1.17
CA THR A 292 -9.31 -0.01 -1.54
C THR A 292 -9.77 -0.79 -0.32
N THR A 293 -10.66 -1.77 -0.53
CA THR A 293 -10.91 -2.83 0.44
C THR A 293 -10.58 -4.16 -0.23
N PRO A 294 -9.85 -5.09 0.42
CA PRO A 294 -9.49 -6.38 -0.19
C PRO A 294 -10.68 -7.31 -0.31
N TYR A 295 -11.73 -7.11 0.49
CA TYR A 295 -12.92 -7.94 0.51
C TYR A 295 -14.19 -7.11 0.28
N GLY A 296 -15.32 -7.79 0.14
CA GLY A 296 -16.58 -7.16 -0.21
C GLY A 296 -16.69 -6.86 -1.71
N GLY A 297 -17.67 -6.06 -2.09
CA GLY A 297 -18.03 -5.80 -3.48
C GLY A 297 -18.95 -6.88 -4.05
N VAL A 298 -18.66 -7.39 -5.25
CA VAL A 298 -19.41 -8.48 -5.88
C VAL A 298 -19.04 -9.82 -5.25
N GLN A 299 -20.05 -10.67 -4.92
CA GLN A 299 -19.90 -11.85 -4.07
C GLN A 299 -19.34 -13.11 -4.74
N ASP A 300 -18.80 -13.07 -5.94
CA ASP A 300 -18.38 -14.25 -6.69
C ASP A 300 -16.87 -14.52 -6.67
N CYS A 301 -16.22 -14.36 -5.52
CA CYS A 301 -14.82 -14.73 -5.35
C CYS A 301 -14.65 -16.07 -4.67
N SER A 302 -13.72 -16.89 -5.17
CA SER A 302 -13.46 -18.26 -4.80
C SER A 302 -13.24 -18.47 -3.29
N GLY A 303 -14.31 -18.57 -2.51
CA GLY A 303 -14.26 -18.95 -1.09
C GLY A 303 -14.00 -17.80 -0.11
N VAL A 304 -14.03 -16.55 -0.55
CA VAL A 304 -13.91 -15.34 0.28
C VAL A 304 -15.11 -14.41 0.09
N PRO A 305 -15.44 -13.53 1.04
CA PRO A 305 -16.63 -12.67 0.99
C PRO A 305 -16.49 -11.49 0.02
N GLY A 306 -16.15 -11.74 -1.25
CA GLY A 306 -15.98 -10.76 -2.32
C GLY A 306 -14.52 -10.50 -2.69
N CYS A 307 -14.31 -9.87 -3.86
CA CYS A 307 -13.01 -9.68 -4.48
C CYS A 307 -12.37 -8.32 -4.16
N GLY A 308 -13.05 -7.52 -3.36
CA GLY A 308 -12.62 -6.17 -3.02
C GLY A 308 -13.15 -5.09 -3.96
N LEU A 309 -12.88 -3.85 -3.60
CA LEU A 309 -13.37 -2.69 -4.34
C LEU A 309 -12.43 -1.49 -4.23
N ILE A 310 -12.65 -0.52 -5.14
CA ILE A 310 -12.11 0.83 -5.07
C ILE A 310 -13.25 1.76 -4.64
N PHE A 311 -13.03 2.57 -3.61
CA PHE A 311 -14.00 3.53 -3.10
C PHE A 311 -13.51 4.97 -3.18
N LYS A 312 -14.47 5.90 -3.11
CA LYS A 312 -14.25 7.33 -2.93
C LYS A 312 -15.10 7.83 -1.78
N ILE A 313 -14.52 8.63 -0.90
CA ILE A 313 -15.25 9.44 0.08
C ILE A 313 -15.03 10.90 -0.27
N ASN A 314 -16.11 11.63 -0.53
CA ASN A 314 -16.00 13.05 -0.86
C ASN A 314 -15.77 13.89 0.41
N SER A 315 -15.40 15.16 0.23
CA SER A 315 -15.18 16.12 1.33
C SER A 315 -16.37 16.33 2.27
N ALA A 316 -17.60 15.90 1.88
CA ALA A 316 -18.79 15.90 2.72
C ALA A 316 -18.97 14.58 3.51
N GLY A 317 -18.05 13.61 3.37
CA GLY A 317 -18.11 12.30 4.02
C GLY A 317 -19.01 11.28 3.30
N LYS A 318 -19.49 11.54 2.07
CA LYS A 318 -20.31 10.59 1.32
C LYS A 318 -19.44 9.56 0.61
N GLY A 319 -19.60 8.29 0.96
CA GLY A 319 -19.00 7.14 0.30
C GLY A 319 -19.65 6.83 -1.07
N THR A 320 -18.84 6.33 -1.99
CA THR A 320 -19.25 5.85 -3.32
C THR A 320 -18.27 4.74 -3.74
N VAL A 321 -18.80 3.58 -4.13
CA VAL A 321 -18.02 2.53 -4.77
C VAL A 321 -17.76 2.95 -6.22
N LEU A 322 -16.50 3.04 -6.61
CA LEU A 322 -16.06 3.37 -7.97
C LEU A 322 -15.94 2.14 -8.84
N TYR A 323 -15.43 1.05 -8.27
CA TYR A 323 -15.23 -0.22 -8.95
C TYR A 323 -15.29 -1.38 -7.96
N SER A 324 -15.90 -2.50 -8.36
CA SER A 324 -15.86 -3.76 -7.62
C SER A 324 -15.13 -4.80 -8.46
N PHE A 325 -14.08 -5.37 -7.90
CA PHE A 325 -13.39 -6.49 -8.52
C PHE A 325 -14.30 -7.72 -8.56
N SER A 326 -14.15 -8.56 -9.57
CA SER A 326 -15.00 -9.75 -9.73
C SER A 326 -14.21 -10.91 -10.33
N ASN A 327 -14.50 -12.11 -9.83
CA ASN A 327 -13.92 -13.39 -10.29
C ASN A 327 -14.58 -13.91 -11.60
N GLY A 328 -15.58 -13.23 -12.14
CA GLY A 328 -16.29 -13.69 -13.37
C GLY A 328 -15.40 -13.85 -14.61
N ASN A 329 -14.18 -13.35 -14.56
CA ASN A 329 -13.12 -13.58 -15.53
C ASN A 329 -11.79 -13.60 -14.77
N LEU A 330 -11.17 -14.75 -14.61
CA LEU A 330 -9.88 -14.95 -13.92
C LEU A 330 -8.74 -14.07 -14.45
N ALA A 331 -8.93 -13.38 -15.58
CA ALA A 331 -7.97 -12.43 -16.12
C ALA A 331 -7.94 -11.09 -15.36
N TYR A 332 -8.94 -10.79 -14.50
CA TYR A 332 -8.96 -9.57 -13.68
C TYR A 332 -8.35 -9.81 -12.31
N GLY A 333 -7.88 -8.73 -11.68
CA GLY A 333 -7.31 -8.78 -10.34
C GLY A 333 -8.34 -9.03 -9.24
N GLU A 334 -7.87 -9.56 -8.12
CA GLU A 334 -8.65 -9.82 -6.91
C GLU A 334 -7.88 -9.38 -5.68
N ASN A 335 -8.58 -8.93 -4.65
CA ASN A 335 -8.02 -8.55 -3.36
C ASN A 335 -6.97 -7.44 -3.46
N PRO A 336 -7.38 -6.18 -3.68
CA PRO A 336 -6.49 -5.02 -3.69
C PRO A 336 -6.06 -4.66 -2.26
N TYR A 337 -4.98 -5.27 -1.77
CA TYR A 337 -4.48 -5.08 -0.40
C TYR A 337 -3.72 -3.77 -0.21
N TYR A 338 -3.21 -3.18 -1.28
CA TYR A 338 -2.37 -1.98 -1.21
C TYR A 338 -3.13 -0.75 -1.70
N GLY A 339 -2.63 0.43 -1.33
CA GLY A 339 -3.26 1.69 -1.68
C GLY A 339 -3.19 2.03 -3.17
N LEU A 340 -3.78 3.15 -3.50
CA LEU A 340 -3.89 3.67 -4.87
C LEU A 340 -2.77 4.66 -5.19
N THR A 341 -2.38 4.70 -6.45
CA THR A 341 -1.69 5.87 -7.05
C THR A 341 -2.51 6.42 -8.21
N ASN A 342 -2.19 7.62 -8.67
CA ASN A 342 -2.86 8.25 -9.80
C ASN A 342 -1.86 8.85 -10.77
N ASP A 343 -2.27 8.95 -12.04
CA ASP A 343 -1.55 9.70 -13.05
C ASP A 343 -2.04 11.17 -13.12
N ARG A 344 -1.37 11.98 -13.93
CA ARG A 344 -1.76 13.38 -14.18
C ARG A 344 -3.11 13.52 -14.88
N ALA A 345 -3.56 12.50 -15.60
CA ALA A 345 -4.87 12.46 -16.22
C ALA A 345 -5.98 12.13 -15.19
N GLY A 346 -5.61 11.70 -13.97
CA GLY A 346 -6.49 11.34 -12.87
C GLY A 346 -7.09 9.96 -13.00
N ASN A 347 -6.46 9.05 -13.76
CA ASN A 347 -6.74 7.64 -13.67
C ASN A 347 -6.14 7.11 -12.37
N LEU A 348 -6.84 6.15 -11.75
CA LEU A 348 -6.37 5.47 -10.54
C LEU A 348 -5.70 4.15 -10.94
N TYR A 349 -4.63 3.82 -10.25
CA TYR A 349 -3.94 2.54 -10.42
C TYR A 349 -3.89 1.81 -9.09
N SER A 350 -4.18 0.52 -9.13
CA SER A 350 -4.11 -0.41 -8.00
C SER A 350 -3.33 -1.65 -8.37
N THR A 351 -2.82 -2.33 -7.37
CA THR A 351 -2.34 -3.70 -7.48
C THR A 351 -3.34 -4.64 -6.83
N THR A 352 -3.39 -5.86 -7.31
CA THR A 352 -4.16 -6.93 -6.67
C THR A 352 -3.24 -8.08 -6.33
N THR A 353 -3.48 -8.72 -5.18
CA THR A 353 -2.64 -9.82 -4.71
C THR A 353 -2.88 -11.08 -5.53
N TYR A 354 -4.12 -11.30 -5.96
CA TYR A 354 -4.54 -12.45 -6.75
C TYR A 354 -5.18 -12.02 -8.06
N GLY A 355 -5.60 -13.00 -8.86
CA GLY A 355 -6.10 -12.77 -10.20
C GLY A 355 -5.01 -12.82 -11.27
N GLY A 356 -5.38 -12.49 -12.50
CA GLY A 356 -4.53 -12.64 -13.67
C GLY A 356 -4.52 -14.06 -14.18
N ASN A 357 -3.34 -14.63 -14.43
CA ASN A 357 -3.21 -16.02 -14.92
C ASN A 357 -3.40 -17.03 -13.76
N PRO A 358 -4.52 -17.77 -13.71
CA PRO A 358 -4.80 -18.68 -12.59
C PRO A 358 -3.86 -19.89 -12.52
N PHE A 359 -3.11 -20.17 -13.59
CA PHE A 359 -2.16 -21.28 -13.65
C PHE A 359 -0.75 -20.87 -13.20
N ALA A 360 -0.44 -19.58 -13.14
CA ALA A 360 0.87 -19.10 -12.77
C ALA A 360 1.15 -19.22 -11.26
N CYS A 361 0.15 -18.89 -10.41
CA CYS A 361 0.20 -19.06 -8.95
C CYS A 361 -1.08 -19.76 -8.48
N TYR A 362 -1.12 -21.07 -8.65
CA TYR A 362 -2.30 -21.86 -8.27
C TYR A 362 -2.58 -21.82 -6.76
N PRO A 363 -3.87 -21.62 -6.31
CA PRO A 363 -5.09 -21.57 -7.14
C PRO A 363 -5.55 -20.17 -7.54
N GLY A 364 -4.92 -19.06 -7.15
CA GLY A 364 -5.51 -17.72 -7.21
C GLY A 364 -4.88 -16.73 -8.22
N GLY A 365 -3.84 -17.15 -8.99
CA GLY A 365 -3.07 -16.20 -9.82
C GLY A 365 -2.02 -15.43 -9.01
N CYS A 366 -1.18 -14.66 -9.71
CA CYS A 366 -0.02 -13.97 -9.11
C CYS A 366 -0.24 -12.47 -8.89
N GLY A 367 -1.44 -12.00 -9.21
CA GLY A 367 -1.83 -10.60 -9.11
C GLY A 367 -1.68 -9.81 -10.41
N THR A 368 -2.22 -8.61 -10.38
CA THR A 368 -2.26 -7.69 -11.52
C THR A 368 -1.90 -6.26 -11.12
N VAL A 369 -1.62 -5.44 -12.12
CA VAL A 369 -1.73 -3.97 -12.03
C VAL A 369 -2.94 -3.56 -12.83
N ASP A 370 -3.86 -2.82 -12.22
CA ASP A 370 -5.12 -2.40 -12.81
C ASP A 370 -5.19 -0.87 -12.89
N ARG A 371 -5.76 -0.36 -13.97
CA ARG A 371 -6.10 1.05 -14.16
C ARG A 371 -7.60 1.24 -14.16
N LEU A 372 -8.10 2.13 -13.33
CA LEU A 372 -9.47 2.63 -13.37
C LEU A 372 -9.47 4.04 -13.96
N ASP A 373 -10.10 4.22 -15.12
CA ASP A 373 -10.22 5.53 -15.74
C ASP A 373 -11.31 6.39 -15.07
N ARG A 374 -11.39 7.67 -15.43
CA ARG A 374 -12.38 8.61 -14.90
C ARG A 374 -13.83 8.27 -15.25
N ASN A 375 -14.07 7.40 -16.22
CA ASN A 375 -15.38 6.93 -16.62
C ASN A 375 -15.79 5.67 -15.85
N GLY A 376 -14.92 5.15 -14.96
CA GLY A 376 -15.15 3.93 -14.21
C GLY A 376 -14.84 2.65 -14.99
N ILE A 377 -14.08 2.75 -16.09
CA ILE A 377 -13.65 1.59 -16.89
C ILE A 377 -12.33 1.07 -16.33
N SER A 378 -12.34 -0.19 -15.88
CA SER A 378 -11.14 -0.89 -15.43
C SER A 378 -10.45 -1.60 -16.60
N THR A 379 -9.13 -1.56 -16.61
CA THR A 379 -8.27 -2.21 -17.57
C THR A 379 -7.07 -2.83 -16.85
N VAL A 380 -6.82 -4.12 -17.08
CA VAL A 380 -5.59 -4.77 -16.60
C VAL A 380 -4.41 -4.22 -17.41
N VAL A 381 -3.47 -3.61 -16.70
CA VAL A 381 -2.25 -3.01 -17.25
C VAL A 381 -1.15 -4.05 -17.38
N TYR A 382 -1.04 -4.91 -16.37
CA TYR A 382 -0.05 -5.97 -16.33
C TYR A 382 -0.55 -7.15 -15.50
N THR A 383 -0.18 -8.38 -15.91
CA THR A 383 -0.47 -9.64 -15.21
C THR A 383 0.84 -10.30 -14.84
N PHE A 384 1.03 -10.60 -13.54
CA PHE A 384 2.21 -11.30 -13.05
C PHE A 384 2.11 -12.80 -13.25
N GLU A 385 3.25 -13.45 -13.54
CA GLU A 385 3.29 -14.88 -13.88
C GLU A 385 4.20 -15.71 -12.96
N ASN A 386 4.70 -15.13 -11.86
CA ASN A 386 5.61 -15.79 -10.89
C ASN A 386 6.90 -16.35 -11.54
N GLN A 387 7.33 -15.73 -12.61
CA GLN A 387 8.61 -16.00 -13.25
C GLN A 387 9.65 -14.97 -12.77
N ALA A 388 10.44 -14.42 -13.68
CA ALA A 388 11.34 -13.33 -13.36
C ALA A 388 10.60 -12.04 -12.93
N ASP A 389 9.32 -11.88 -13.28
CA ASP A 389 8.50 -10.71 -13.00
C ASP A 389 7.96 -10.62 -11.55
N GLY A 390 8.01 -11.72 -10.79
CA GLY A 390 7.53 -11.75 -9.42
C GLY A 390 6.06 -12.14 -9.24
N LYS A 391 5.57 -12.02 -8.01
CA LYS A 391 4.18 -12.28 -7.62
C LYS A 391 3.77 -11.46 -6.41
N TYR A 392 2.45 -11.25 -6.26
CA TYR A 392 1.86 -10.48 -5.17
C TYR A 392 2.42 -9.05 -5.15
N PRO A 393 2.07 -8.24 -6.18
CA PRO A 393 2.54 -6.87 -6.28
C PRO A 393 2.02 -6.02 -5.12
N THR A 394 2.83 -5.05 -4.70
CA THR A 394 2.58 -4.16 -3.58
C THR A 394 2.19 -2.76 -4.06
N PHE A 395 2.55 -1.71 -3.33
CA PHE A 395 2.28 -0.32 -3.69
C PHE A 395 2.87 0.07 -5.05
N LEU A 396 2.22 1.05 -5.67
CA LEU A 396 2.70 1.71 -6.88
C LEU A 396 3.08 3.16 -6.57
N THR A 397 4.09 3.64 -7.28
CA THR A 397 4.46 5.06 -7.39
C THR A 397 4.45 5.43 -8.86
N SER A 398 3.93 6.61 -9.20
CA SER A 398 3.92 7.13 -10.57
C SER A 398 4.86 8.31 -10.70
N ASP A 399 5.67 8.34 -11.76
CA ASP A 399 6.49 9.50 -12.09
C ASP A 399 5.74 10.52 -12.97
N SER A 400 6.43 11.60 -13.27
CA SER A 400 5.89 12.67 -14.10
C SER A 400 5.72 12.33 -15.58
N ALA A 401 6.35 11.26 -16.04
CA ALA A 401 6.25 10.73 -17.41
C ALA A 401 5.13 9.68 -17.55
N GLY A 402 4.50 9.31 -16.43
CA GLY A 402 3.44 8.29 -16.39
C GLY A 402 3.96 6.87 -16.24
N ASN A 403 5.26 6.68 -15.97
CA ASN A 403 5.75 5.36 -15.58
C ASN A 403 5.22 4.99 -14.20
N LEU A 404 4.93 3.71 -14.02
CA LEU A 404 4.57 3.12 -12.74
C LEU A 404 5.77 2.30 -12.23
N TYR A 405 6.15 2.52 -10.99
CA TYR A 405 7.14 1.73 -10.28
C TYR A 405 6.47 1.00 -9.13
N GLY A 406 6.82 -0.25 -8.93
CA GLY A 406 6.27 -1.06 -7.86
C GLY A 406 7.21 -2.18 -7.45
N ALA A 407 6.76 -2.93 -6.45
CA ALA A 407 7.47 -4.09 -5.97
C ALA A 407 6.55 -5.32 -5.92
N THR A 408 7.14 -6.52 -5.82
CA THR A 408 6.42 -7.75 -5.52
C THR A 408 7.01 -8.38 -4.25
N VAL A 409 6.16 -8.95 -3.40
CA VAL A 409 6.62 -9.59 -2.15
C VAL A 409 7.41 -10.87 -2.41
N GLY A 410 7.06 -11.58 -3.48
CA GLY A 410 7.69 -12.85 -3.82
C GLY A 410 7.94 -13.03 -5.30
N GLY A 411 8.58 -14.13 -5.68
CA GLY A 411 8.98 -14.42 -7.05
C GLY A 411 10.21 -13.61 -7.45
N GLY A 412 10.48 -13.55 -8.76
CA GLY A 412 11.70 -12.93 -9.31
C GLY A 412 12.75 -13.95 -9.73
N GLY A 413 12.40 -15.25 -9.75
CA GLY A 413 13.27 -16.38 -10.09
C GLY A 413 13.27 -17.45 -9.01
N TYR A 414 14.12 -18.46 -9.19
CA TYR A 414 14.28 -19.56 -8.22
C TYR A 414 14.94 -19.00 -6.94
N ASP A 415 14.28 -19.14 -5.80
CA ASP A 415 14.70 -18.60 -4.49
C ASP A 415 14.65 -17.05 -4.37
N ALA A 416 14.07 -16.32 -5.34
CA ALA A 416 13.97 -14.87 -5.22
C ALA A 416 12.86 -14.43 -4.24
N SER A 417 13.17 -13.35 -3.53
CA SER A 417 12.39 -12.84 -2.40
C SER A 417 11.69 -11.52 -2.73
N GLY A 418 11.17 -11.42 -3.95
CA GLY A 418 10.48 -10.25 -4.47
C GLY A 418 11.27 -9.49 -5.52
N THR A 419 10.62 -8.54 -6.16
CA THR A 419 11.20 -7.74 -7.26
C THR A 419 10.88 -6.25 -7.12
N ILE A 420 11.67 -5.41 -7.80
CA ILE A 420 11.30 -4.04 -8.17
C ILE A 420 11.09 -4.00 -9.68
N PHE A 421 9.99 -3.43 -10.11
CA PHE A 421 9.61 -3.33 -11.51
C PHE A 421 9.22 -1.92 -11.94
N LYS A 422 9.23 -1.70 -13.26
CA LYS A 422 8.72 -0.52 -13.93
C LYS A 422 7.72 -0.93 -15.01
N ILE A 423 6.62 -0.21 -15.15
CA ILE A 423 5.71 -0.29 -16.30
C ILE A 423 5.70 1.09 -16.95
N ALA A 424 6.17 1.17 -18.19
CA ALA A 424 6.13 2.38 -19.00
C ALA A 424 4.84 2.42 -19.85
N PRO A 425 4.28 3.61 -20.11
CA PRO A 425 3.10 3.81 -20.95
C PRO A 425 3.23 3.23 -22.34
#